data_42818efc39fbd067a102e427d9f966e1
#
_entry.id   42818efc39fbd067a102e427d9f966e1
#
_cell.length_a   1.000
_cell.length_b   1.000
_cell.length_c   1.000
_cell.angle_alpha   90.00
_cell.angle_beta   90.00
_cell.angle_gamma   90.00
#
_symmetry.space_group_name_H-M   'P 1'
#
loop_
_entity.id
_entity.type
_entity.pdbx_description
1 polymer ?
#
loop_
_entity_poly.entity_id
_entity_poly.type
_entity_poly.pdbx_seq_one_letter_code
_entity_poly.pdbx_strand_id
1 'polypeptide(L)'
;MAISLRGGGLVTPNVQGADERSLDEIMSTLNELVSAARSGNLRASWMTGSTITITNLGDNGADLVHGVISPPQVALVGFGRSLRRPWVVDDLVTIRPIVTATLAADHRATDGANGSRFLATVATHLEHPEDL
;
A
#
# COMPACT_ATOMS: atom_id res chain seq x y z
N MET A 1 2.65 1.60 -7.08
CA MET A 1 1.40 0.91 -6.66
C MET A 1 1.09 -0.23 -7.63
N ALA A 2 0.63 -1.38 -7.13
CA ALA A 2 0.27 -2.52 -7.98
C ALA A 2 -1.17 -2.35 -8.52
N ILE A 3 -1.34 -2.44 -9.85
CA ILE A 3 -2.63 -2.29 -10.55
C ILE A 3 -2.91 -3.56 -11.36
N SER A 4 -4.03 -4.22 -11.07
CA SER A 4 -4.51 -5.36 -11.84
C SER A 4 -5.20 -4.89 -13.13
N LEU A 5 -4.90 -5.55 -14.25
CA LEU A 5 -5.47 -5.24 -15.56
C LEU A 5 -6.69 -6.12 -15.84
N ARG A 6 -7.70 -5.57 -16.54
CA ARG A 6 -8.96 -6.27 -16.86
C ARG A 6 -8.78 -7.54 -17.72
N GLY A 7 -7.73 -7.61 -18.52
CA GLY A 7 -7.40 -8.77 -19.37
C GLY A 7 -6.45 -9.78 -18.71
N GLY A 8 -6.19 -9.63 -17.43
CA GLY A 8 -5.14 -10.35 -16.71
C GLY A 8 -3.80 -9.63 -16.78
N GLY A 9 -2.93 -9.93 -15.80
CA GLY A 9 -1.64 -9.26 -15.64
C GLY A 9 -1.65 -8.18 -14.58
N LEU A 10 -0.46 -7.74 -14.21
CA LEU A 10 -0.18 -6.75 -13.19
C LEU A 10 0.82 -5.73 -13.71
N VAL A 11 0.57 -4.47 -13.45
CA VAL A 11 1.53 -3.39 -13.69
C VAL A 11 1.77 -2.63 -12.40
N THR A 12 2.97 -2.10 -12.24
CA THR A 12 3.39 -1.41 -11.02
C THR A 12 3.93 -0.01 -11.32
N PRO A 13 3.09 0.90 -11.84
CA PRO A 13 3.52 2.27 -12.06
C PRO A 13 3.85 2.95 -10.73
N ASN A 14 4.73 3.95 -10.78
CA ASN A 14 5.18 4.68 -9.61
C ASN A 14 4.68 6.13 -9.58
N VAL A 15 4.57 6.66 -8.38
CA VAL A 15 4.45 8.09 -8.08
C VAL A 15 5.82 8.55 -7.61
N GLN A 16 6.49 9.37 -8.41
CA GLN A 16 7.82 9.89 -8.06
C GLN A 16 7.69 11.06 -7.08
N GLY A 17 8.60 11.13 -6.10
CA GLY A 17 8.62 12.20 -5.09
C GLY A 17 7.34 12.23 -4.24
N ALA A 18 6.80 11.05 -3.88
CA ALA A 18 5.55 10.97 -3.13
C ALA A 18 5.63 11.61 -1.75
N ASP A 19 6.82 11.65 -1.16
CA ASP A 19 7.15 12.27 0.11
C ASP A 19 7.12 13.81 0.09
N GLU A 20 7.20 14.41 -1.10
CA GLU A 20 7.16 15.86 -1.32
C GLU A 20 5.78 16.36 -1.78
N ARG A 21 4.80 15.46 -1.96
CA ARG A 21 3.48 15.75 -2.50
C ARG A 21 2.40 15.78 -1.44
N SER A 22 1.42 16.63 -1.65
CA SER A 22 0.18 16.59 -0.88
C SER A 22 -0.63 15.32 -1.19
N LEU A 23 -1.54 14.95 -0.29
CA LEU A 23 -2.43 13.81 -0.49
C LEU A 23 -3.27 13.95 -1.77
N ASP A 24 -3.78 15.17 -2.06
CA ASP A 24 -4.58 15.44 -3.26
C ASP A 24 -3.77 15.24 -4.55
N GLU A 25 -2.50 15.66 -4.56
CA GLU A 25 -1.60 15.45 -5.71
C GLU A 25 -1.28 13.96 -5.91
N ILE A 26 -1.06 13.21 -4.82
CA ILE A 26 -0.87 11.76 -4.87
C ILE A 26 -2.12 11.10 -5.44
N MET A 27 -3.31 11.42 -4.92
CA MET A 27 -4.58 10.84 -5.37
C MET A 27 -4.88 11.18 -6.83
N SER A 28 -4.62 12.40 -7.26
CA SER A 28 -4.74 12.81 -8.67
C SER A 28 -3.84 11.98 -9.57
N THR A 29 -2.56 11.85 -9.19
CA THR A 29 -1.58 11.03 -9.93
C THR A 29 -1.99 9.56 -9.97
N LEU A 30 -2.46 8.99 -8.86
CA LEU A 30 -2.93 7.61 -8.82
C LEU A 30 -4.11 7.37 -9.76
N ASN A 31 -5.07 8.29 -9.84
CA ASN A 31 -6.19 8.20 -10.76
C ASN A 31 -5.74 8.25 -12.23
N GLU A 32 -4.77 9.11 -12.55
CA GLU A 32 -4.15 9.15 -13.88
C GLU A 32 -3.47 7.82 -14.23
N LEU A 33 -2.64 7.28 -13.31
CA LEU A 33 -1.95 6.02 -13.49
C LEU A 33 -2.90 4.83 -13.69
N VAL A 34 -3.99 4.77 -12.91
CA VAL A 34 -5.03 3.73 -13.04
C VAL A 34 -5.73 3.84 -14.40
N SER A 35 -6.08 5.05 -14.83
CA SER A 35 -6.70 5.30 -16.13
C SER A 35 -5.78 4.89 -17.28
N ALA A 36 -4.51 5.30 -17.23
CA ALA A 36 -3.50 4.96 -18.23
C ALA A 36 -3.22 3.45 -18.27
N ALA A 37 -3.16 2.78 -17.11
CA ALA A 37 -2.99 1.33 -17.03
C ALA A 37 -4.15 0.59 -17.72
N ARG A 38 -5.38 1.01 -17.44
CA ARG A 38 -6.59 0.39 -18.00
C ARG A 38 -6.75 0.61 -19.51
N SER A 39 -6.24 1.72 -20.03
CA SER A 39 -6.26 2.05 -21.47
C SER A 39 -5.01 1.56 -22.23
N GLY A 40 -4.03 0.95 -21.55
CA GLY A 40 -2.79 0.49 -22.16
C GLY A 40 -1.80 1.60 -22.53
N ASN A 41 -1.98 2.82 -22.00
CA ASN A 41 -1.19 4.01 -22.33
C ASN A 41 -0.18 4.39 -21.24
N LEU A 42 0.39 3.41 -20.54
CA LEU A 42 1.42 3.67 -19.52
C LEU A 42 2.72 4.14 -20.17
N ARG A 43 3.27 5.25 -19.67
CA ARG A 43 4.57 5.77 -20.08
C ARG A 43 5.69 4.95 -19.44
N ALA A 44 6.78 4.71 -20.18
CA ALA A 44 7.94 3.98 -19.67
C ALA A 44 8.54 4.64 -18.40
N SER A 45 8.52 5.97 -18.30
CA SER A 45 8.99 6.73 -17.14
C SER A 45 8.20 6.43 -15.85
N TRP A 46 6.95 5.99 -15.96
CA TRP A 46 6.14 5.59 -14.81
C TRP A 46 6.44 4.18 -14.29
N MET A 47 7.22 3.41 -15.04
CA MET A 47 7.54 2.01 -14.70
C MET A 47 8.93 1.84 -14.08
N THR A 48 9.67 2.93 -13.88
CA THR A 48 11.05 2.89 -13.39
C THR A 48 11.25 3.77 -12.17
N GLY A 49 12.23 3.43 -11.32
CA GLY A 49 12.64 4.27 -10.20
C GLY A 49 11.81 4.11 -8.91
N SER A 50 10.90 3.14 -8.84
CA SER A 50 10.19 2.88 -7.58
C SER A 50 11.10 2.24 -6.53
N THR A 51 11.02 2.74 -5.30
CA THR A 51 11.81 2.27 -4.15
C THR A 51 11.00 1.34 -3.25
N ILE A 52 9.70 1.50 -3.22
CA ILE A 52 8.75 0.72 -2.41
C ILE A 52 7.48 0.45 -3.22
N THR A 53 6.86 -0.70 -3.00
CA THR A 53 5.54 -1.01 -3.58
C THR A 53 4.47 -1.02 -2.49
N ILE A 54 3.31 -0.44 -2.82
CA ILE A 54 2.08 -0.58 -2.05
C ILE A 54 1.11 -1.44 -2.86
N THR A 55 0.54 -2.45 -2.23
CA THR A 55 -0.48 -3.31 -2.82
C THR A 55 -1.68 -3.46 -1.90
N ASN A 56 -2.88 -3.40 -2.46
CA ASN A 56 -4.12 -3.66 -1.76
C ASN A 56 -4.86 -4.79 -2.49
N LEU A 57 -5.05 -5.91 -1.82
CA LEU A 57 -5.78 -7.06 -2.34
C LEU A 57 -7.15 -7.26 -1.65
N GLY A 58 -7.60 -6.26 -0.88
CA GLY A 58 -8.88 -6.31 -0.19
C GLY A 58 -10.07 -6.50 -1.12
N ASP A 59 -10.07 -5.81 -2.26
CA ASP A 59 -11.12 -5.95 -3.30
C ASP A 59 -11.13 -7.34 -3.94
N ASN A 60 -10.02 -8.07 -3.90
CA ASN A 60 -9.90 -9.46 -4.36
C ASN A 60 -10.19 -10.49 -3.25
N GLY A 61 -10.64 -10.05 -2.07
CA GLY A 61 -11.04 -10.89 -0.97
C GLY A 61 -9.91 -11.43 -0.09
N ALA A 62 -8.69 -10.96 -0.25
CA ALA A 62 -7.56 -11.39 0.58
C ALA A 62 -7.61 -10.71 1.96
N ASP A 63 -7.54 -11.51 3.03
CA ASP A 63 -7.50 -11.00 4.42
C ASP A 63 -6.12 -10.46 4.79
N LEU A 64 -5.09 -11.01 4.17
CA LEU A 64 -3.69 -10.76 4.46
C LEU A 64 -2.88 -10.88 3.18
N VAL A 65 -1.85 -10.07 3.05
CA VAL A 65 -0.90 -10.11 1.92
C VAL A 65 0.50 -10.32 2.47
N HIS A 66 1.17 -11.39 2.01
CA HIS A 66 2.61 -11.54 2.20
C HIS A 66 3.31 -11.17 0.88
N GLY A 67 3.91 -9.99 0.86
CA GLY A 67 4.57 -9.48 -0.35
C GLY A 67 5.96 -10.07 -0.55
N VAL A 68 6.34 -10.22 -1.81
CA VAL A 68 7.72 -10.50 -2.21
C VAL A 68 8.32 -9.24 -2.82
N ILE A 69 9.47 -8.81 -2.30
CA ILE A 69 10.16 -7.61 -2.77
C ILE A 69 10.75 -7.91 -4.16
N SER A 70 10.59 -6.97 -5.08
CA SER A 70 11.19 -7.03 -6.42
C SER A 70 12.35 -6.03 -6.51
N PRO A 71 13.60 -6.47 -6.50
CA PRO A 71 14.74 -5.56 -6.64
C PRO A 71 14.65 -4.70 -7.92
N PRO A 72 15.07 -3.44 -7.90
CA PRO A 72 15.82 -2.75 -6.85
C PRO A 72 14.98 -2.14 -5.71
N GLN A 73 13.70 -2.43 -5.63
CA GLN A 73 12.86 -1.99 -4.52
C GLN A 73 13.31 -2.62 -3.20
N VAL A 74 13.15 -1.88 -2.11
CA VAL A 74 13.60 -2.29 -0.78
C VAL A 74 12.46 -2.71 0.15
N ALA A 75 11.22 -2.45 -0.22
CA ALA A 75 10.08 -2.84 0.59
C ALA A 75 8.79 -3.03 -0.23
N LEU A 76 7.86 -3.80 0.36
CA LEU A 76 6.50 -3.93 -0.10
C LEU A 76 5.56 -3.87 1.10
N VAL A 77 4.57 -2.97 1.03
CA VAL A 77 3.50 -2.84 2.01
C VAL A 77 2.23 -3.44 1.41
N GLY A 78 1.64 -4.39 2.11
CA GLY A 78 0.42 -5.06 1.69
C GLY A 78 -0.75 -4.76 2.61
N PHE A 79 -1.92 -4.48 2.03
CA PHE A 79 -3.17 -4.30 2.75
C PHE A 79 -4.16 -5.39 2.35
N GLY A 80 -4.77 -6.03 3.36
CA GLY A 80 -5.89 -6.94 3.18
C GLY A 80 -7.24 -6.21 3.16
N ARG A 81 -8.32 -6.97 3.06
CA ARG A 81 -9.67 -6.41 3.12
C ARG A 81 -10.04 -5.96 4.53
N SER A 82 -10.93 -4.97 4.59
CA SER A 82 -11.58 -4.59 5.85
C SER A 82 -12.60 -5.65 6.24
N LEU A 83 -12.44 -6.21 7.44
CA LEU A 83 -13.33 -7.22 8.01
C LEU A 83 -13.83 -6.79 9.36
N ARG A 84 -15.12 -7.00 9.62
CA ARG A 84 -15.66 -6.84 10.97
C ARG A 84 -15.20 -8.01 11.84
N ARG A 85 -14.41 -7.69 12.87
CA ARG A 85 -13.86 -8.68 13.82
C ARG A 85 -14.11 -8.25 15.26
N PRO A 86 -14.23 -9.20 16.21
CA PRO A 86 -14.18 -8.87 17.62
C PRO A 86 -12.79 -8.28 17.94
N TRP A 87 -12.80 -7.15 18.63
CA TRP A 87 -11.59 -6.42 19.00
C TRP A 87 -11.75 -5.83 20.40
N VAL A 88 -10.68 -5.78 21.18
CA VAL A 88 -10.71 -5.16 22.49
C VAL A 88 -10.48 -3.65 22.35
N VAL A 89 -11.43 -2.88 22.87
CA VAL A 89 -11.36 -1.41 22.96
C VAL A 89 -11.84 -1.03 24.35
N ASP A 90 -11.02 -0.29 25.09
CA ASP A 90 -11.34 0.15 26.46
C ASP A 90 -11.78 -1.01 27.38
N ASP A 91 -11.01 -2.12 27.34
CA ASP A 91 -11.27 -3.38 28.07
C ASP A 91 -12.59 -4.10 27.71
N LEU A 92 -13.28 -3.67 26.66
CA LEU A 92 -14.51 -4.29 26.16
C LEU A 92 -14.29 -4.95 24.80
N VAL A 93 -14.90 -6.13 24.60
CA VAL A 93 -14.92 -6.77 23.29
C VAL A 93 -15.99 -6.11 22.43
N THR A 94 -15.58 -5.44 21.39
CA THR A 94 -16.45 -4.76 20.42
C THR A 94 -16.23 -5.29 19.01
N ILE A 95 -17.19 -5.08 18.10
CA ILE A 95 -17.01 -5.44 16.69
C ILE A 95 -16.53 -4.20 15.93
N ARG A 96 -15.32 -4.29 15.39
CA ARG A 96 -14.66 -3.21 14.65
C ARG A 96 -14.30 -3.62 13.22
N PRO A 97 -14.27 -2.68 12.26
CA PRO A 97 -13.64 -2.92 10.98
C PRO A 97 -12.12 -2.97 11.17
N ILE A 98 -11.52 -4.09 10.83
CA ILE A 98 -10.08 -4.32 10.98
C ILE A 98 -9.48 -4.54 9.61
N VAL A 99 -8.40 -3.82 9.29
CA VAL A 99 -7.53 -4.03 8.13
C VAL A 99 -6.18 -4.54 8.64
N THR A 100 -5.65 -5.56 7.99
CA THR A 100 -4.29 -6.02 8.30
C THR A 100 -3.31 -5.41 7.29
N ALA A 101 -2.35 -4.66 7.80
CA ALA A 101 -1.20 -4.18 7.03
C ALA A 101 0.02 -5.05 7.31
N THR A 102 0.80 -5.33 6.28
CA THR A 102 2.05 -6.11 6.36
C THR A 102 3.18 -5.36 5.68
N LEU A 103 4.40 -5.62 6.13
CA LEU A 103 5.62 -5.09 5.53
C LEU A 103 6.59 -6.25 5.25
N ALA A 104 6.99 -6.39 4.01
CA ALA A 104 8.19 -7.12 3.62
C ALA A 104 9.29 -6.09 3.29
N ALA A 105 10.46 -6.22 3.89
CA ALA A 105 11.55 -5.26 3.70
C ALA A 105 12.90 -5.96 3.56
N ASP A 106 13.80 -5.36 2.75
CA ASP A 106 15.18 -5.83 2.60
C ASP A 106 15.97 -5.46 3.86
N HIS A 107 16.47 -6.46 4.55
CA HIS A 107 17.19 -6.28 5.81
C HIS A 107 18.54 -5.54 5.65
N ARG A 108 19.00 -5.35 4.42
CA ARG A 108 20.16 -4.50 4.12
C ARG A 108 19.79 -3.00 4.13
N ALA A 109 18.53 -2.69 3.87
CA ALA A 109 18.02 -1.31 3.85
C ALA A 109 17.39 -0.89 5.18
N THR A 110 16.84 -1.84 5.95
CA THR A 110 16.13 -1.56 7.20
C THR A 110 16.17 -2.78 8.12
N ASP A 111 15.78 -2.59 9.38
CA ASP A 111 15.67 -3.65 10.38
C ASP A 111 14.23 -3.78 10.92
N GLY A 112 14.01 -4.78 11.78
CA GLY A 112 12.71 -5.05 12.36
C GLY A 112 12.17 -3.91 13.23
N ALA A 113 13.05 -3.16 13.91
CA ALA A 113 12.64 -2.03 14.75
C ALA A 113 12.12 -0.86 13.90
N ASN A 114 12.81 -0.55 12.80
CA ASN A 114 12.39 0.47 11.85
C ASN A 114 11.08 0.05 11.14
N GLY A 115 10.99 -1.21 10.71
CA GLY A 115 9.78 -1.74 10.07
C GLY A 115 8.56 -1.70 10.99
N SER A 116 8.73 -2.05 12.27
CA SER A 116 7.65 -1.96 13.27
C SER A 116 7.20 -0.53 13.51
N ARG A 117 8.13 0.44 13.61
CA ARG A 117 7.79 1.87 13.75
C ARG A 117 7.04 2.39 12.53
N PHE A 118 7.49 2.00 11.33
CA PHE A 118 6.81 2.36 10.09
C PHE A 118 5.35 1.88 10.09
N LEU A 119 5.10 0.60 10.41
CA LEU A 119 3.74 0.07 10.48
C LEU A 119 2.90 0.73 11.57
N ALA A 120 3.48 1.06 12.72
CA ALA A 120 2.79 1.79 13.78
C ALA A 120 2.37 3.20 13.30
N THR A 121 3.25 3.92 12.59
CA THR A 121 2.92 5.22 12.00
C THR A 121 1.79 5.10 10.96
N VAL A 122 1.85 4.10 10.09
CA VAL A 122 0.76 3.83 9.14
C VAL A 122 -0.56 3.57 9.86
N ALA A 123 -0.54 2.77 10.94
CA ALA A 123 -1.75 2.51 11.73
C ALA A 123 -2.32 3.80 12.34
N THR A 124 -1.47 4.64 12.94
CA THR A 124 -1.89 5.94 13.49
C THR A 124 -2.58 6.82 12.44
N HIS A 125 -1.99 6.97 11.26
CA HIS A 125 -2.59 7.78 10.19
C HIS A 125 -3.88 7.17 9.62
N LEU A 126 -4.03 5.85 9.61
CA LEU A 126 -5.28 5.22 9.21
C LEU A 126 -6.39 5.38 10.25
N GLU A 127 -6.04 5.50 11.52
CA GLU A 127 -6.97 5.75 12.64
C GLU A 127 -7.33 7.24 12.76
N HIS A 128 -6.43 8.14 12.33
CA HIS A 128 -6.56 9.61 12.39
C HIS A 128 -6.29 10.24 11.01
N PRO A 129 -7.13 9.97 9.99
CA PRO A 129 -6.91 10.49 8.64
C PRO A 129 -7.02 12.01 8.53
N GLU A 130 -7.60 12.66 9.53
CA GLU A 130 -7.69 14.12 9.67
C GLU A 130 -6.33 14.81 9.90
N ASP A 131 -5.31 14.05 10.29
CA ASP A 131 -3.96 14.53 10.58
C ASP A 131 -3.00 14.39 9.36
N LEU A 132 -3.53 14.01 8.17
CA LEU A 132 -2.78 13.82 6.92
C LEU A 132 -2.71 15.09 6.07
#